data_719ee3a7956df523cdc4b8b223726889
#
_entry.id   719ee3a7956df523cdc4b8b223726889
#
_cell.length_a   1.000
_cell.length_b   1.000
_cell.length_c   1.000
_cell.angle_alpha   90.00
_cell.angle_beta   90.00
_cell.angle_gamma   90.00
#
_symmetry.space_group_name_H-M   'P 1'
#
loop_
_entity.id
_entity.type
_entity.pdbx_description
1 polymer ?
#
loop_
_entity_poly.entity_id
_entity_poly.type
_entity_poly.pdbx_seq_one_letter_code
_entity_poly.pdbx_strand_id
1 'polypeptide(L)'
;ESYQIRYLAAEIKTLKNTFPDLRYHITSGDTEQVTEKLDKGVIDFAVLAEEPNAEKYHYLTFPKVDVWGVVMPKDCPLAGKQSISADDLARLPLFCSEQGWSKDIAKWCGNEIDTLHLEGSFKLSYNGSIFVKEGLGYLLTFEHLIDTSPDSGLTFRPLAPRLETKLYLIWKKYQVFTPIAEKMLEKLRERFHG
;
A
#
# COMPACT_ATOMS: atom_id res chain seq x y z
N GLU A 1 1.86 -0.71 -3.36
CA GLU A 1 0.41 -0.66 -3.69
C GLU A 1 -0.38 -0.13 -2.49
N SER A 2 -1.50 0.58 -2.74
CA SER A 2 -2.42 1.06 -1.71
C SER A 2 -3.80 1.32 -2.33
N TYR A 3 -4.85 1.00 -1.59
CA TYR A 3 -6.21 1.36 -2.00
C TYR A 3 -6.44 2.87 -2.00
N GLN A 4 -5.64 3.64 -1.26
CA GLN A 4 -5.78 5.09 -1.17
C GLN A 4 -5.37 5.82 -2.48
N ILE A 5 -4.78 5.13 -3.45
CA ILE A 5 -4.56 5.65 -4.81
C ILE A 5 -5.87 6.13 -5.46
N ARG A 6 -7.03 5.68 -4.95
CA ARG A 6 -8.37 6.14 -5.35
C ARG A 6 -8.54 7.66 -5.26
N TYR A 7 -7.83 8.34 -4.35
CA TYR A 7 -7.88 9.81 -4.25
C TYR A 7 -7.29 10.45 -5.51
N LEU A 8 -6.15 9.95 -5.97
CA LEU A 8 -5.53 10.38 -7.23
C LEU A 8 -6.43 10.08 -8.44
N ALA A 9 -7.01 8.87 -8.48
CA ALA A 9 -7.91 8.48 -9.55
C ALA A 9 -9.16 9.38 -9.62
N ALA A 10 -9.72 9.78 -8.47
CA ALA A 10 -10.86 10.68 -8.40
C ALA A 10 -10.51 12.08 -8.95
N GLU A 11 -9.34 12.62 -8.62
CA GLU A 11 -8.92 13.92 -9.16
C GLU A 11 -8.57 13.86 -10.64
N ILE A 12 -7.94 12.79 -11.11
CA ILE A 12 -7.72 12.56 -12.55
C ILE A 12 -9.05 12.54 -13.30
N LYS A 13 -10.08 11.85 -12.75
CA LYS A 13 -11.42 11.84 -13.33
C LYS A 13 -12.01 13.26 -13.43
N THR A 14 -11.85 14.07 -12.40
CA THR A 14 -12.32 15.47 -12.40
C THR A 14 -11.57 16.31 -13.44
N LEU A 15 -10.24 16.18 -13.50
CA LEU A 15 -9.41 16.91 -14.44
C LEU A 15 -9.70 16.56 -15.91
N LYS A 16 -10.09 15.33 -16.20
CA LYS A 16 -10.48 14.91 -17.56
C LYS A 16 -11.72 15.64 -18.09
N ASN A 17 -12.56 16.22 -17.24
CA ASN A 17 -13.67 17.08 -17.68
C ASN A 17 -13.17 18.39 -18.31
N THR A 18 -12.02 18.89 -17.85
CA THR A 18 -11.40 20.13 -18.37
C THR A 18 -10.32 19.82 -19.41
N PHE A 19 -9.64 18.69 -19.26
CA PHE A 19 -8.53 18.23 -20.12
C PHE A 19 -8.86 16.83 -20.65
N PRO A 20 -9.73 16.68 -21.67
CA PRO A 20 -10.18 15.38 -22.16
C PRO A 20 -9.04 14.46 -22.63
N ASP A 21 -7.99 15.07 -23.21
CA ASP A 21 -6.82 14.35 -23.74
C ASP A 21 -5.75 14.05 -22.67
N LEU A 22 -6.03 14.35 -21.38
CA LEU A 22 -5.12 14.04 -20.28
C LEU A 22 -4.74 12.56 -20.30
N ARG A 23 -3.44 12.29 -20.38
CA ARG A 23 -2.83 10.96 -20.24
C ARG A 23 -2.03 10.92 -18.94
N TYR A 24 -2.00 9.74 -18.34
CA TYR A 24 -1.24 9.51 -17.11
C TYR A 24 -0.59 8.14 -17.16
N HIS A 25 0.52 8.00 -16.45
CA HIS A 25 1.24 6.75 -16.32
C HIS A 25 1.36 6.40 -14.84
N ILE A 26 1.02 5.17 -14.50
CA ILE A 26 1.13 4.66 -13.14
C ILE A 26 2.16 3.53 -13.13
N THR A 27 3.11 3.63 -12.21
CA THR A 27 4.13 2.60 -11.99
C THR A 27 4.20 2.26 -10.52
N SER A 28 4.49 1.01 -10.19
CA SER A 28 4.68 0.53 -8.82
C SER A 28 6.14 0.17 -8.57
N GLY A 29 6.54 0.22 -7.31
CA GLY A 29 7.88 -0.12 -6.84
C GLY A 29 7.97 0.05 -5.32
N ASP A 30 9.09 -0.33 -4.75
CA ASP A 30 9.43 0.03 -3.37
C ASP A 30 9.82 1.53 -3.28
N THR A 31 10.04 2.00 -2.05
CA THR A 31 10.37 3.41 -1.80
C THR A 31 11.59 3.87 -2.59
N GLU A 32 12.65 3.06 -2.64
CA GLU A 32 13.90 3.41 -3.33
C GLU A 32 13.65 3.58 -4.84
N GLN A 33 12.95 2.63 -5.45
CA GLN A 33 12.65 2.64 -6.89
C GLN A 33 11.77 3.83 -7.31
N VAL A 34 10.75 4.17 -6.51
CA VAL A 34 9.86 5.28 -6.86
C VAL A 34 10.51 6.64 -6.59
N THR A 35 11.31 6.77 -5.53
CA THR A 35 12.04 8.01 -5.25
C THR A 35 13.15 8.25 -6.26
N GLU A 36 13.85 7.22 -6.73
CA GLU A 36 14.82 7.33 -7.81
C GLU A 36 14.18 7.86 -9.11
N LYS A 37 13.00 7.34 -9.48
CA LYS A 37 12.26 7.82 -10.66
C LYS A 37 11.80 9.27 -10.49
N LEU A 38 11.37 9.64 -9.28
CA LEU A 38 10.98 11.01 -8.93
C LEU A 38 12.16 11.97 -9.02
N ASP A 39 13.32 11.59 -8.46
CA ASP A 39 14.54 12.40 -8.48
C ASP A 39 15.06 12.62 -9.91
N LYS A 40 14.96 11.60 -10.76
CA LYS A 40 15.28 11.67 -12.20
C LYS A 40 14.24 12.43 -13.03
N GLY A 41 13.10 12.82 -12.45
CA GLY A 41 12.01 13.51 -13.16
C GLY A 41 11.26 12.62 -14.16
N VAL A 42 11.32 11.30 -14.01
CA VAL A 42 10.55 10.34 -14.82
C VAL A 42 9.08 10.33 -14.41
N ILE A 43 8.80 10.63 -13.15
CA ILE A 43 7.45 10.77 -12.61
C ILE A 43 7.31 12.13 -11.91
N ASP A 44 6.11 12.68 -11.89
CA ASP A 44 5.78 13.96 -11.26
C ASP A 44 5.55 13.84 -9.76
N PHE A 45 4.94 12.73 -9.33
CA PHE A 45 4.55 12.43 -7.96
C PHE A 45 4.88 10.99 -7.61
N ALA A 46 5.17 10.74 -6.33
CA ALA A 46 5.23 9.38 -5.79
C ALA A 46 4.35 9.27 -4.55
N VAL A 47 3.87 8.05 -4.26
CA VAL A 47 3.14 7.73 -3.03
C VAL A 47 4.00 6.80 -2.21
N LEU A 48 4.34 7.22 -0.98
CA LEU A 48 5.13 6.44 -0.03
C LEU A 48 4.28 5.94 1.12
N ALA A 49 4.58 4.74 1.59
CA ALA A 49 4.01 4.12 2.79
C ALA A 49 4.94 4.30 4.02
N GLU A 50 5.80 5.29 3.98
CA GLU A 50 6.71 5.66 5.05
C GLU A 50 6.95 7.18 5.04
N GLU A 51 7.41 7.71 6.17
CA GLU A 51 7.65 9.14 6.31
C GLU A 51 8.74 9.62 5.32
N PRO A 52 8.42 10.62 4.49
CA PRO A 52 9.35 11.09 3.47
C PRO A 52 10.47 11.95 4.07
N ASN A 53 11.61 11.99 3.39
CA ASN A 53 12.67 12.94 3.70
C ASN A 53 12.21 14.39 3.41
N ALA A 54 11.83 15.12 4.46
CA ALA A 54 11.36 16.49 4.39
C ALA A 54 12.42 17.50 3.92
N GLU A 55 13.71 17.14 3.87
CA GLU A 55 14.73 18.00 3.28
C GLU A 55 14.69 17.99 1.75
N LYS A 56 14.32 16.85 1.14
CA LYS A 56 14.28 16.63 -0.31
C LYS A 56 12.92 16.89 -0.93
N TYR A 57 11.85 16.53 -0.22
CA TYR A 57 10.51 16.47 -0.77
C TYR A 57 9.54 17.37 -0.02
N HIS A 58 8.60 17.94 -0.75
CA HIS A 58 7.32 18.36 -0.20
C HIS A 58 6.39 17.16 -0.15
N TYR A 59 5.42 17.17 0.76
CA TYR A 59 4.44 16.08 0.83
C TYR A 59 3.07 16.54 1.30
N LEU A 60 2.08 15.73 0.98
CA LEU A 60 0.74 15.75 1.53
C LEU A 60 0.47 14.39 2.18
N THR A 61 -0.06 14.39 3.40
CA THR A 61 -0.51 13.17 4.06
C THR A 61 -1.90 12.79 3.55
N PHE A 62 -2.10 11.54 3.16
CA PHE A 62 -3.42 11.06 2.75
C PHE A 62 -4.43 11.14 3.90
N PRO A 63 -5.71 11.43 3.62
CA PRO A 63 -6.76 11.54 4.66
C PRO A 63 -7.08 10.24 5.38
N LYS A 64 -6.72 9.10 4.80
CA LYS A 64 -6.95 7.76 5.35
C LYS A 64 -5.66 6.97 5.38
N VAL A 65 -5.58 6.06 6.33
CA VAL A 65 -4.48 5.09 6.48
C VAL A 65 -4.83 3.79 5.76
N ASP A 66 -3.81 3.00 5.45
CA ASP A 66 -3.99 1.60 5.09
C ASP A 66 -3.89 0.72 6.33
N VAL A 67 -4.73 -0.29 6.38
CA VAL A 67 -4.83 -1.24 7.51
C VAL A 67 -4.15 -2.54 7.11
N TRP A 68 -3.21 -3.00 7.90
CA TRP A 68 -2.58 -4.29 7.74
C TRP A 68 -3.48 -5.43 8.21
N GLY A 69 -3.42 -6.52 7.48
CA GLY A 69 -4.10 -7.76 7.81
C GLY A 69 -3.57 -8.94 7.04
N VAL A 70 -4.27 -10.04 7.17
CA VAL A 70 -3.94 -11.31 6.56
C VAL A 70 -5.00 -11.70 5.55
N VAL A 71 -4.59 -11.95 4.33
CA VAL A 71 -5.40 -12.61 3.30
C VAL A 71 -5.16 -14.12 3.39
N MET A 72 -6.24 -14.87 3.44
CA MET A 72 -6.23 -16.33 3.66
C MET A 72 -7.40 -17.01 2.97
N PRO A 73 -7.37 -18.35 2.75
CA PRO A 73 -8.53 -19.09 2.30
C PRO A 73 -9.70 -18.97 3.28
N LYS A 74 -10.94 -18.90 2.77
CA LYS A 74 -12.16 -18.77 3.59
C LYS A 74 -12.43 -19.98 4.48
N ASP A 75 -11.96 -21.13 4.09
CA ASP A 75 -12.15 -22.42 4.78
C ASP A 75 -11.05 -22.74 5.80
N CYS A 76 -10.03 -21.87 5.94
CA CYS A 76 -8.99 -22.08 6.94
C CYS A 76 -9.48 -21.72 8.36
N PRO A 77 -8.89 -22.33 9.42
CA PRO A 77 -9.33 -22.11 10.82
C PRO A 77 -9.26 -20.63 11.25
N LEU A 78 -8.28 -19.87 10.74
CA LEU A 78 -8.10 -18.46 11.09
C LEU A 78 -9.20 -17.56 10.49
N ALA A 79 -9.86 -17.98 9.44
CA ALA A 79 -10.91 -17.19 8.78
C ALA A 79 -12.12 -16.90 9.67
N GLY A 80 -12.36 -17.74 10.71
CA GLY A 80 -13.41 -17.53 11.71
C GLY A 80 -13.10 -16.46 12.75
N LYS A 81 -11.85 -16.00 12.85
CA LYS A 81 -11.46 -14.95 13.80
C LYS A 81 -11.87 -13.58 13.30
N GLN A 82 -12.03 -12.62 14.22
CA GLN A 82 -12.30 -11.22 13.87
C GLN A 82 -10.99 -10.45 13.55
N SER A 83 -9.89 -10.86 14.15
CA SER A 83 -8.55 -10.28 13.97
C SER A 83 -7.48 -11.34 14.23
N ILE A 84 -6.28 -11.12 13.76
CA ILE A 84 -5.16 -12.06 13.80
C ILE A 84 -4.02 -11.47 14.63
N SER A 85 -3.58 -12.20 15.66
CA SER A 85 -2.41 -11.86 16.48
C SER A 85 -1.11 -12.45 15.91
N ALA A 86 0.04 -12.02 16.45
CA ALA A 86 1.34 -12.60 16.10
C ALA A 86 1.39 -14.09 16.45
N ASP A 87 0.86 -14.49 17.61
CA ASP A 87 0.77 -15.90 18.02
C ASP A 87 -0.01 -16.77 17.03
N ASP A 88 -1.06 -16.21 16.41
CA ASP A 88 -1.85 -16.93 15.41
C ASP A 88 -1.05 -17.22 14.13
N LEU A 89 -0.05 -16.39 13.84
CA LEU A 89 0.80 -16.49 12.67
C LEU A 89 2.07 -17.30 12.93
N ALA A 90 2.36 -17.63 14.18
CA ALA A 90 3.57 -18.34 14.55
C ALA A 90 3.70 -19.66 13.75
N ARG A 91 4.86 -19.84 13.11
CA ARG A 91 5.22 -21.01 12.31
C ARG A 91 4.37 -21.25 11.04
N LEU A 92 3.46 -20.33 10.69
CA LEU A 92 2.73 -20.42 9.43
C LEU A 92 3.59 -19.90 8.28
N PRO A 93 3.43 -20.46 7.06
CA PRO A 93 4.12 -19.93 5.87
C PRO A 93 3.51 -18.57 5.48
N LEU A 94 4.27 -17.50 5.69
CA LEU A 94 3.81 -16.14 5.46
C LEU A 94 4.42 -15.55 4.20
N PHE A 95 3.63 -14.78 3.50
CA PHE A 95 4.06 -13.95 2.36
C PHE A 95 3.89 -12.47 2.72
N CYS A 96 4.87 -11.66 2.39
CA CYS A 96 4.83 -10.21 2.64
C CYS A 96 5.72 -9.48 1.63
N SER A 97 5.53 -8.18 1.45
CA SER A 97 6.53 -7.37 0.76
C SER A 97 7.78 -7.22 1.66
N GLU A 98 8.97 -7.19 1.07
CA GLU A 98 10.23 -7.03 1.81
C GLU A 98 10.24 -5.77 2.68
N GLN A 99 9.77 -4.65 2.12
CA GLN A 99 9.64 -3.39 2.85
C GLN A 99 8.66 -3.50 4.01
N GLY A 100 7.47 -4.08 3.79
CA GLY A 100 6.46 -4.27 4.83
C GLY A 100 6.96 -5.20 5.94
N TRP A 101 7.62 -6.30 5.58
CA TRP A 101 8.18 -7.22 6.54
C TRP A 101 9.24 -6.57 7.44
N SER A 102 10.22 -5.91 6.83
CA SER A 102 11.36 -5.34 7.55
C SER A 102 11.04 -4.10 8.38
N LYS A 103 9.98 -3.37 8.02
CA LYS A 103 9.59 -2.12 8.70
C LYS A 103 8.33 -2.27 9.55
N ASP A 104 7.21 -2.56 8.90
CA ASP A 104 5.90 -2.53 9.56
C ASP A 104 5.68 -3.76 10.44
N ILE A 105 5.87 -4.96 9.88
CA ILE A 105 5.65 -6.22 10.59
C ILE A 105 6.70 -6.43 11.68
N ALA A 106 7.98 -6.16 11.42
CA ALA A 106 9.03 -6.26 12.41
C ALA A 106 8.76 -5.34 13.62
N LYS A 107 8.30 -4.11 13.37
CA LYS A 107 7.92 -3.17 14.44
C LYS A 107 6.68 -3.63 15.21
N TRP A 108 5.70 -4.18 14.51
CA TRP A 108 4.44 -4.66 15.10
C TRP A 108 4.66 -5.88 16.01
N CYS A 109 5.45 -6.86 15.56
CA CYS A 109 5.78 -8.06 16.34
C CYS A 109 6.81 -7.80 17.45
N GLY A 110 7.68 -6.80 17.28
CA GLY A 110 8.79 -6.60 18.21
C GLY A 110 9.67 -7.86 18.31
N ASN A 111 9.86 -8.36 19.53
CA ASN A 111 10.68 -9.55 19.81
C ASN A 111 10.06 -10.85 19.29
N GLU A 112 8.77 -10.86 18.92
CA GLU A 112 8.09 -12.05 18.42
C GLU A 112 8.35 -12.31 16.92
N ILE A 113 9.03 -11.39 16.22
CA ILE A 113 9.32 -11.54 14.78
C ILE A 113 10.05 -12.85 14.46
N ASP A 114 10.92 -13.32 15.35
CA ASP A 114 11.66 -14.57 15.19
C ASP A 114 10.77 -15.83 15.26
N THR A 115 9.52 -15.71 15.74
CA THR A 115 8.53 -16.81 15.75
C THR A 115 7.77 -16.91 14.44
N LEU A 116 7.80 -15.86 13.62
CA LEU A 116 7.13 -15.81 12.33
C LEU A 116 8.04 -16.35 11.23
N HIS A 117 7.43 -17.03 10.26
CA HIS A 117 8.14 -17.64 9.14
C HIS A 117 7.78 -16.96 7.82
N LEU A 118 8.70 -16.13 7.30
CA LEU A 118 8.56 -15.55 5.95
C LEU A 118 8.96 -16.59 4.91
N GLU A 119 7.96 -17.19 4.27
CA GLU A 119 8.15 -18.19 3.20
C GLU A 119 8.55 -17.53 1.88
N GLY A 120 8.02 -16.35 1.58
CA GLY A 120 8.33 -15.64 0.36
C GLY A 120 7.96 -14.17 0.38
N SER A 121 8.57 -13.40 -0.53
CA SER A 121 8.30 -11.97 -0.68
C SER A 121 7.77 -11.62 -2.08
N PHE A 122 6.96 -10.56 -2.14
CA PHE A 122 6.37 -10.06 -3.38
C PHE A 122 6.41 -8.53 -3.42
N LYS A 123 6.52 -7.98 -4.62
CA LYS A 123 6.32 -6.54 -4.85
C LYS A 123 4.85 -6.17 -5.08
N LEU A 124 4.07 -7.11 -5.61
CA LEU A 124 2.65 -6.93 -5.91
C LEU A 124 1.81 -7.93 -5.14
N SER A 125 0.92 -7.44 -4.29
CA SER A 125 0.04 -8.26 -3.44
C SER A 125 -0.84 -9.22 -4.24
N TYR A 126 -1.23 -8.85 -5.47
CA TYR A 126 -1.98 -9.74 -6.35
C TYR A 126 -1.23 -11.05 -6.60
N ASN A 127 0.07 -11.00 -6.91
CA ASN A 127 0.86 -12.22 -7.11
C ASN A 127 0.87 -13.09 -5.85
N GLY A 128 1.08 -12.49 -4.67
CA GLY A 128 1.03 -13.19 -3.39
C GLY A 128 -0.33 -13.88 -3.15
N SER A 129 -1.42 -13.23 -3.54
CA SER A 129 -2.77 -13.80 -3.37
C SER A 129 -3.01 -15.07 -4.19
N ILE A 130 -2.35 -15.21 -5.35
CA ILE A 130 -2.43 -16.44 -6.14
C ILE A 130 -1.78 -17.61 -5.41
N PHE A 131 -0.63 -17.39 -4.75
CA PHE A 131 0.02 -18.42 -3.93
C PHE A 131 -0.85 -18.83 -2.73
N VAL A 132 -1.57 -17.87 -2.13
CA VAL A 132 -2.56 -18.18 -1.07
C VAL A 132 -3.70 -19.04 -1.62
N LYS A 133 -4.23 -18.75 -2.81
CA LYS A 133 -5.27 -19.55 -3.46
C LYS A 133 -4.84 -20.99 -3.74
N GLU A 134 -3.55 -21.20 -4.05
CA GLU A 134 -2.96 -22.52 -4.25
C GLU A 134 -2.59 -23.23 -2.93
N GLY A 135 -2.94 -22.63 -1.78
CA GLY A 135 -2.74 -23.23 -0.46
C GLY A 135 -1.30 -23.19 0.06
N LEU A 136 -0.44 -22.32 -0.49
CA LEU A 136 0.98 -22.26 -0.11
C LEU A 136 1.24 -21.42 1.15
N GLY A 137 0.25 -20.68 1.65
CA GLY A 137 0.41 -19.90 2.88
C GLY A 137 -0.57 -18.75 3.04
N TYR A 138 -0.15 -17.73 3.77
CA TYR A 138 -0.95 -16.58 4.21
C TYR A 138 -0.27 -15.28 3.80
N LEU A 139 -1.01 -14.34 3.22
CA LEU A 139 -0.45 -13.08 2.73
C LEU A 139 -0.71 -11.94 3.71
N LEU A 140 0.36 -11.36 4.25
CA LEU A 140 0.33 -10.10 4.98
C LEU A 140 0.32 -8.92 3.99
N THR A 141 -0.77 -8.14 4.00
CA THR A 141 -0.96 -7.03 3.07
C THR A 141 -1.96 -6.02 3.60
N PHE A 142 -2.15 -4.92 2.88
CA PHE A 142 -3.18 -3.93 3.20
C PHE A 142 -4.58 -4.40 2.80
N GLU A 143 -5.56 -3.97 3.56
CA GLU A 143 -6.98 -4.16 3.27
C GLU A 143 -7.35 -3.57 1.88
N HIS A 144 -8.26 -4.20 1.18
CA HIS A 144 -8.77 -3.80 -0.14
C HIS A 144 -7.81 -3.96 -1.34
N LEU A 145 -6.60 -4.52 -1.16
CA LEU A 145 -5.70 -4.78 -2.29
C LEU A 145 -6.08 -6.06 -3.05
N ILE A 146 -6.70 -7.00 -2.36
CA ILE A 146 -7.08 -8.30 -2.91
C ILE A 146 -8.60 -8.43 -2.91
N ASP A 147 -9.12 -9.07 -3.94
CA ASP A 147 -10.54 -9.42 -3.99
C ASP A 147 -10.87 -10.47 -2.92
N THR A 148 -11.67 -10.06 -1.96
CA THR A 148 -12.19 -10.90 -0.86
C THR A 148 -13.71 -11.00 -0.90
N SER A 149 -14.32 -10.78 -2.09
CA SER A 149 -15.75 -10.97 -2.33
C SER A 149 -16.21 -12.40 -2.01
N PRO A 150 -17.51 -12.65 -1.88
CA PRO A 150 -18.04 -13.99 -1.56
C PRO A 150 -17.48 -15.10 -2.45
N ASP A 151 -17.29 -14.83 -3.73
CA ASP A 151 -16.88 -15.83 -4.73
C ASP A 151 -15.37 -15.94 -4.92
N SER A 152 -14.57 -15.08 -4.28
CA SER A 152 -13.11 -15.04 -4.46
C SER A 152 -12.36 -16.24 -3.88
N GLY A 153 -13.00 -16.98 -2.95
CA GLY A 153 -12.34 -18.03 -2.14
C GLY A 153 -11.42 -17.50 -1.05
N LEU A 154 -11.14 -16.20 -1.02
CA LEU A 154 -10.27 -15.55 -0.05
C LEU A 154 -11.05 -14.67 0.93
N THR A 155 -10.49 -14.48 2.12
CA THR A 155 -10.97 -13.52 3.11
C THR A 155 -9.81 -12.72 3.67
N PHE A 156 -10.12 -11.55 4.25
CA PHE A 156 -9.19 -10.68 4.95
C PHE A 156 -9.55 -10.59 6.43
N ARG A 157 -8.54 -10.59 7.30
CA ARG A 157 -8.69 -10.27 8.73
C ARG A 157 -7.62 -9.28 9.15
N PRO A 158 -7.99 -8.20 9.85
CA PRO A 158 -7.02 -7.20 10.31
C PRO A 158 -6.11 -7.79 11.39
N LEU A 159 -4.91 -7.24 11.52
CA LEU A 159 -3.98 -7.59 12.60
C LEU A 159 -4.48 -7.07 13.96
N ALA A 160 -4.13 -7.77 15.04
CA ALA A 160 -4.33 -7.35 16.42
C ALA A 160 -3.03 -7.52 17.24
N PRO A 161 -2.51 -6.45 17.89
CA PRO A 161 -3.05 -5.09 17.86
C PRO A 161 -3.09 -4.51 16.44
N ARG A 162 -4.05 -3.59 16.22
CA ARG A 162 -4.28 -3.00 14.89
C ARG A 162 -3.02 -2.27 14.40
N LEU A 163 -2.58 -2.62 13.20
CA LEU A 163 -1.46 -1.98 12.52
C LEU A 163 -1.96 -1.14 11.36
N GLU A 164 -1.55 0.12 11.32
CA GLU A 164 -1.92 1.09 10.30
C GLU A 164 -0.69 1.76 9.72
N THR A 165 -0.72 2.02 8.42
CA THR A 165 0.34 2.74 7.71
C THR A 165 -0.22 4.03 7.11
N LYS A 166 0.42 5.16 7.45
CA LYS A 166 0.15 6.45 6.81
C LYS A 166 0.78 6.48 5.43
N LEU A 167 0.11 7.19 4.53
CA LEU A 167 0.59 7.39 3.17
C LEU A 167 0.87 8.86 2.91
N TYR A 168 1.87 9.09 2.07
CA TYR A 168 2.35 10.42 1.72
C TYR A 168 2.46 10.54 0.21
N LEU A 169 1.79 11.55 -0.36
CA LEU A 169 2.07 11.98 -1.73
C LEU A 169 3.26 12.93 -1.66
N ILE A 170 4.31 12.64 -2.43
CA ILE A 170 5.54 13.44 -2.43
C ILE A 170 5.87 13.99 -3.81
N TRP A 171 6.59 15.11 -3.84
CA TRP A 171 7.21 15.70 -5.03
C TRP A 171 8.47 16.47 -4.65
N LYS A 172 9.38 16.71 -5.61
CA LYS A 172 10.64 17.41 -5.33
C LYS A 172 10.41 18.87 -4.94
N LYS A 173 11.19 19.40 -4.02
CA LYS A 173 11.07 20.81 -3.57
C LYS A 173 11.20 21.86 -4.67
N TYR A 174 11.99 21.56 -5.70
CA TYR A 174 12.25 22.48 -6.81
C TYR A 174 11.70 21.95 -8.12
N GLN A 175 10.63 21.17 -8.06
CA GLN A 175 9.97 20.64 -9.25
C GLN A 175 9.28 21.75 -10.03
N VAL A 176 9.59 21.84 -11.32
CA VAL A 176 8.78 22.60 -12.27
C VAL A 176 7.72 21.66 -12.83
N PHE A 177 6.48 21.94 -12.50
CA PHE A 177 5.35 21.13 -12.97
C PHE A 177 4.85 21.61 -14.33
N THR A 178 4.26 20.68 -15.08
CA THR A 178 3.37 21.05 -16.17
C THR A 178 2.10 21.70 -15.60
N PRO A 179 1.38 22.54 -16.37
CA PRO A 179 0.13 23.15 -15.89
C PRO A 179 -0.91 22.14 -15.38
N ILE A 180 -0.94 20.93 -15.97
CA ILE A 180 -1.85 19.84 -15.56
C ILE A 180 -1.40 19.25 -14.22
N ALA A 181 -0.10 19.02 -14.04
CA ALA A 181 0.44 18.50 -12.77
C ALA A 181 0.26 19.51 -11.62
N GLU A 182 0.42 20.82 -11.89
CA GLU A 182 0.11 21.89 -10.93
C GLU A 182 -1.37 21.85 -10.52
N LYS A 183 -2.27 21.74 -11.50
CA LYS A 183 -3.71 21.66 -11.23
C LYS A 183 -4.09 20.42 -10.45
N MET A 184 -3.43 19.29 -10.73
CA MET A 184 -3.61 18.04 -9.96
C MET A 184 -3.21 18.26 -8.49
N LEU A 185 -2.05 18.86 -8.25
CA LEU A 185 -1.57 19.14 -6.90
C LEU A 185 -2.50 20.10 -6.14
N GLU A 186 -3.01 21.15 -6.80
CA GLU A 186 -4.00 22.08 -6.23
C GLU A 186 -5.25 21.32 -5.75
N LYS A 187 -5.82 20.47 -6.61
CA LYS A 187 -7.00 19.65 -6.29
C LYS A 187 -6.74 18.67 -5.15
N LEU A 188 -5.59 18.05 -5.12
CA LEU A 188 -5.21 17.14 -4.02
C LEU A 188 -5.04 17.88 -2.69
N ARG A 189 -4.48 19.09 -2.70
CA ARG A 189 -4.40 19.93 -1.50
C ARG A 189 -5.78 20.28 -0.97
N GLU A 190 -6.71 20.72 -1.83
CA GLU A 190 -8.10 21.00 -1.45
C GLU A 190 -8.74 19.76 -0.80
N ARG A 191 -8.57 18.59 -1.38
CA ARG A 191 -9.17 17.33 -0.90
C ARG A 191 -8.56 16.80 0.40
N PHE A 192 -7.25 16.99 0.61
CA PHE A 192 -6.56 16.44 1.77
C PHE A 192 -6.65 17.34 3.01
N HIS A 193 -7.00 18.61 2.85
CA HIS A 193 -7.19 19.58 3.93
C HIS A 193 -8.66 19.88 4.24
N GLY A 194 -9.61 19.39 3.46
CA GLY A 194 -11.05 19.45 3.68
C GLY A 194 -11.55 18.24 4.43
#